data_50c6c4d86b01060a81430e532d94891f
#
_entry.id   50c6c4d86b01060a81430e532d94891f
#
_cell.length_a   1.000
_cell.length_b   1.000
_cell.length_c   1.000
_cell.angle_alpha   90.00
_cell.angle_beta   90.00
_cell.angle_gamma   90.00
#
_symmetry.space_group_name_H-M   'P 1'
#
loop_
_entity.id
_entity.type
_entity.pdbx_description
1 polymer ?
#
loop_
_entity_poly.entity_id
_entity_poly.type
_entity_poly.pdbx_seq_one_letter_code
_entity_poly.pdbx_strand_id
1 'polypeptide(L)'
;ECLVGSEMCIRDRLYLYSITMVAVIGGLLFGYDTAVISGAEKGLEGFFLTATDFHYDKVMHGITSSSALIGCVIGGAVSGYFASLLGRRNSLRLAAVLFFLSALGSYYPEFLFLEYGKANMSLLLAFNLYRIIGGIGVGLASAICPMYIAEIAPSEIRGTLVSCNQFAIIFGMLVVYFVNYLILGDHTLSLIHISE
;
A
#
# COMPACT_ATOMS: atom_id res chain seq x y z
N GLU A 1 26.00 -13.95 -27.09
CA GLU A 1 27.41 -14.41 -26.94
C GLU A 1 28.06 -13.66 -25.77
N CYS A 2 28.14 -14.31 -24.61
CA CYS A 2 28.89 -13.82 -23.46
C CYS A 2 30.39 -13.96 -23.74
N LEU A 3 30.99 -12.94 -24.29
CA LEU A 3 32.44 -12.86 -24.52
C LEU A 3 33.22 -12.25 -23.33
N VAL A 4 32.61 -12.15 -22.17
CA VAL A 4 33.27 -11.66 -20.95
C VAL A 4 32.96 -12.62 -19.81
N GLY A 5 34.01 -13.07 -19.14
CA GLY A 5 34.06 -14.24 -18.26
C GLY A 5 32.97 -14.38 -17.21
N SER A 6 32.87 -15.58 -16.68
CA SER A 6 31.86 -16.09 -15.75
C SER A 6 31.52 -15.16 -14.56
N GLU A 7 32.41 -14.31 -14.14
CA GLU A 7 32.23 -13.39 -13.01
C GLU A 7 31.34 -12.16 -13.34
N MET A 8 31.39 -11.66 -14.57
CA MET A 8 30.52 -10.57 -15.01
C MET A 8 29.07 -11.05 -15.16
N CYS A 9 28.84 -12.26 -15.63
CA CYS A 9 27.53 -12.88 -15.69
C CYS A 9 26.91 -13.10 -14.28
N ILE A 10 27.71 -13.41 -13.28
CA ILE A 10 27.27 -13.61 -11.89
C ILE A 10 26.88 -12.27 -11.26
N ARG A 11 27.64 -11.21 -11.49
CA ARG A 11 27.36 -9.87 -10.97
C ARG A 11 26.10 -9.26 -11.57
N ASP A 12 25.87 -9.47 -12.86
CA ASP A 12 24.66 -9.01 -13.54
C ASP A 12 23.42 -9.78 -13.06
N ARG A 13 23.54 -11.06 -12.81
CA ARG A 13 22.46 -11.87 -12.21
C ARG A 13 22.17 -11.41 -10.78
N LEU A 14 23.18 -11.16 -9.97
CA LEU A 14 23.00 -10.69 -8.60
C LEU A 14 22.31 -9.32 -8.56
N TYR A 15 22.68 -8.42 -9.48
CA TYR A 15 22.05 -7.11 -9.63
C TYR A 15 20.59 -7.24 -10.05
N LEU A 16 20.29 -8.11 -11.00
CA LEU A 16 18.92 -8.39 -11.43
C LEU A 16 18.06 -8.95 -10.29
N TYR A 17 18.57 -9.94 -9.55
CA TYR A 17 17.88 -10.49 -8.39
C TYR A 17 17.66 -9.44 -7.30
N SER A 18 18.62 -8.56 -7.04
CA SER A 18 18.49 -7.49 -6.05
C SER A 18 17.37 -6.52 -6.42
N ILE A 19 17.29 -6.10 -7.66
CA ILE A 19 16.22 -5.20 -8.14
C ILE A 19 14.87 -5.89 -8.09
N THR A 20 14.81 -7.15 -8.50
CA THR A 20 13.58 -7.94 -8.45
C THR A 20 13.09 -8.11 -7.01
N MET A 21 13.99 -8.38 -6.07
CA MET A 21 13.66 -8.45 -4.63
C MET A 21 13.08 -7.14 -4.10
N VAL A 22 13.66 -5.99 -4.46
CA VAL A 22 13.12 -4.68 -4.07
C VAL A 22 11.72 -4.47 -4.65
N ALA A 23 11.49 -4.85 -5.91
CA ALA A 23 10.19 -4.74 -6.54
C ALA A 23 9.15 -5.70 -5.91
N VAL A 24 9.57 -6.92 -5.56
CA VAL A 24 8.73 -7.92 -4.87
C VAL A 24 8.32 -7.40 -3.48
N ILE A 25 9.23 -6.79 -2.73
CA ILE A 25 8.91 -6.17 -1.43
C ILE A 25 7.91 -5.01 -1.63
N GLY A 26 8.08 -4.20 -2.67
CA GLY A 26 7.11 -3.16 -3.04
C GLY A 26 5.72 -3.73 -3.34
N GLY A 27 5.65 -4.84 -4.08
CA GLY A 27 4.41 -5.57 -4.35
C GLY A 27 3.75 -6.10 -3.07
N LEU A 28 4.53 -6.66 -2.16
CA LEU A 28 4.05 -7.15 -0.87
C LEU A 28 3.45 -6.02 -0.02
N LEU A 29 4.11 -4.86 0.05
CA LEU A 29 3.60 -3.68 0.75
C LEU A 29 2.30 -3.16 0.12
N PHE A 30 2.18 -3.19 -1.22
CA PHE A 30 0.95 -2.87 -1.92
C PHE A 30 -0.20 -3.80 -1.53
N GLY A 31 0.05 -5.12 -1.54
CA GLY A 31 -0.93 -6.11 -1.10
C GLY A 31 -1.35 -5.91 0.35
N TYR A 32 -0.38 -5.60 1.22
CA TYR A 32 -0.62 -5.28 2.62
C TYR A 32 -1.56 -4.08 2.78
N ASP A 33 -1.27 -2.94 2.15
CA ASP A 33 -2.07 -1.71 2.29
C ASP A 33 -3.50 -1.88 1.76
N THR A 34 -3.67 -2.64 0.69
CA THR A 34 -4.99 -2.90 0.11
C THR A 34 -5.88 -3.73 1.05
N ALA A 35 -5.30 -4.69 1.76
CA ALA A 35 -6.05 -5.59 2.62
C ALA A 35 -6.20 -5.10 4.07
N VAL A 36 -5.31 -4.24 4.55
CA VAL A 36 -5.31 -3.77 5.95
C VAL A 36 -6.58 -3.01 6.31
N ILE A 37 -7.15 -2.27 5.37
CA ILE A 37 -8.38 -1.50 5.60
C ILE A 37 -9.56 -2.41 5.97
N SER A 38 -9.62 -3.63 5.41
CA SER A 38 -10.69 -4.57 5.72
C SER A 38 -10.69 -5.05 7.18
N GLY A 39 -9.51 -5.11 7.80
CA GLY A 39 -9.38 -5.42 9.24
C GLY A 39 -9.65 -4.22 10.15
N ALA A 40 -9.27 -3.02 9.69
CA ALA A 40 -9.47 -1.78 10.44
C ALA A 40 -10.90 -1.23 10.34
N GLU A 41 -11.71 -1.71 9.39
CA GLU A 41 -13.03 -1.18 9.05
C GLU A 41 -13.97 -1.11 10.26
N LYS A 42 -14.07 -2.20 11.03
CA LYS A 42 -14.92 -2.26 12.23
C LYS A 42 -14.44 -1.34 13.35
N GLY A 43 -13.13 -1.22 13.53
CA GLY A 43 -12.54 -0.31 14.51
C GLY A 43 -12.76 1.15 14.15
N LEU A 44 -12.66 1.48 12.87
CA LEU A 44 -12.90 2.81 12.35
C LEU A 44 -14.36 3.23 12.50
N GLU A 45 -15.28 2.32 12.16
CA GLU A 45 -16.73 2.51 12.37
C GLU A 45 -17.03 2.74 13.84
N GLY A 46 -16.52 1.89 14.75
CA GLY A 46 -16.71 2.02 16.18
C GLY A 46 -16.18 3.34 16.73
N PHE A 47 -15.03 3.80 16.27
CA PHE A 47 -14.44 5.07 16.71
C PHE A 47 -15.27 6.27 16.27
N PHE A 48 -15.69 6.33 15.01
CA PHE A 48 -16.46 7.44 14.49
C PHE A 48 -17.96 7.41 14.89
N LEU A 49 -18.52 6.26 15.20
CA LEU A 49 -19.87 6.17 15.78
C LEU A 49 -19.96 6.75 17.21
N THR A 50 -18.86 6.78 17.96
CA THR A 50 -18.79 7.45 19.27
C THR A 50 -18.63 8.98 19.18
N ALA A 51 -18.47 9.51 17.96
CA ALA A 51 -18.37 10.96 17.75
C ALA A 51 -19.70 11.65 18.10
N THR A 52 -19.64 12.65 18.97
CA THR A 52 -20.80 13.45 19.39
C THR A 52 -21.11 14.62 18.48
N ASP A 53 -20.16 15.02 17.62
CA ASP A 53 -20.24 16.27 16.87
C ASP A 53 -20.82 16.10 15.44
N PHE A 54 -20.88 14.88 14.90
CA PHE A 54 -21.49 14.64 13.59
C PHE A 54 -22.04 13.22 13.48
N HIS A 55 -23.05 13.07 12.62
CA HIS A 55 -23.64 11.76 12.35
C HIS A 55 -22.81 11.01 11.29
N TYR A 56 -22.11 9.96 11.73
CA TYR A 56 -21.33 9.11 10.82
C TYR A 56 -22.26 8.15 10.09
N ASP A 57 -22.57 8.46 8.83
CA ASP A 57 -23.47 7.67 8.00
C ASP A 57 -22.71 6.61 7.19
N LYS A 58 -23.41 5.55 6.77
CA LYS A 58 -22.87 4.46 5.91
C LYS A 58 -22.25 4.99 4.61
N VAL A 59 -22.74 6.11 4.09
CA VAL A 59 -22.18 6.76 2.90
C VAL A 59 -20.78 7.31 3.21
N MET A 60 -20.59 7.97 4.35
CA MET A 60 -19.28 8.47 4.79
C MET A 60 -18.27 7.34 5.00
N HIS A 61 -18.75 6.23 5.59
CA HIS A 61 -17.93 5.03 5.74
C HIS A 61 -17.45 4.47 4.39
N GLY A 62 -18.37 4.38 3.41
CA GLY A 62 -18.03 3.96 2.05
C GLY A 62 -17.03 4.90 1.35
N ILE A 63 -17.16 6.21 1.52
CA ILE A 63 -16.20 7.20 0.99
C ILE A 63 -14.82 7.02 1.64
N THR A 64 -14.77 6.82 2.95
CA THR A 64 -13.51 6.61 3.68
C THR A 64 -12.81 5.33 3.23
N SER A 65 -13.55 4.24 3.08
CA SER A 65 -12.99 2.96 2.61
C SER A 65 -12.50 3.04 1.16
N SER A 66 -13.17 3.79 0.29
CA SER A 66 -12.83 3.94 -1.13
C SER A 66 -11.85 5.07 -1.43
N SER A 67 -11.52 5.93 -0.47
CA SER A 67 -10.64 7.09 -0.68
C SER A 67 -9.28 6.73 -1.27
N ALA A 68 -8.65 5.63 -0.81
CA ALA A 68 -7.40 5.13 -1.35
C ALA A 68 -7.52 4.65 -2.80
N LEU A 69 -8.68 4.08 -3.21
CA LEU A 69 -8.90 3.66 -4.59
C LEU A 69 -8.97 4.85 -5.53
N ILE A 70 -9.58 5.95 -5.12
CA ILE A 70 -9.59 7.20 -5.89
C ILE A 70 -8.16 7.68 -6.11
N GLY A 71 -7.33 7.70 -5.06
CA GLY A 71 -5.91 8.00 -5.17
C GLY A 71 -5.18 7.07 -6.13
N CYS A 72 -5.46 5.77 -6.07
CA CYS A 72 -4.84 4.75 -6.94
C CYS A 72 -5.18 4.98 -8.43
N VAL A 73 -6.40 5.33 -8.77
CA VAL A 73 -6.81 5.66 -10.14
C VAL A 73 -6.04 6.89 -10.65
N ILE A 74 -5.95 7.94 -9.84
CA ILE A 74 -5.19 9.15 -10.18
C ILE A 74 -3.71 8.82 -10.37
N GLY A 75 -3.10 8.10 -9.42
CA GLY A 75 -1.70 7.69 -9.49
C GLY A 75 -1.39 6.83 -10.71
N GLY A 76 -2.27 5.87 -11.03
CA GLY A 76 -2.15 5.03 -12.22
C GLY A 76 -2.22 5.84 -13.52
N ALA A 77 -3.18 6.78 -13.64
CA ALA A 77 -3.33 7.63 -14.81
C ALA A 77 -2.12 8.53 -15.06
N VAL A 78 -1.51 9.05 -14.00
CA VAL A 78 -0.36 9.97 -14.09
C VAL A 78 0.98 9.24 -14.12
N SER A 79 1.00 7.93 -13.87
CA SER A 79 2.22 7.11 -13.79
C SER A 79 3.10 7.17 -15.05
N GLY A 80 2.48 7.14 -16.24
CA GLY A 80 3.19 7.24 -17.51
C GLY A 80 3.93 8.58 -17.66
N TYR A 81 3.31 9.68 -17.24
CA TYR A 81 3.91 11.01 -17.28
C TYR A 81 5.13 11.10 -16.34
N PHE A 82 4.98 10.66 -15.10
CA PHE A 82 6.10 10.64 -14.15
C PHE A 82 7.21 9.68 -14.56
N ALA A 83 6.87 8.53 -15.12
CA ALA A 83 7.86 7.58 -15.64
C ALA A 83 8.69 8.16 -16.79
N SER A 84 8.10 9.01 -17.64
CA SER A 84 8.81 9.68 -18.74
C SER A 84 9.65 10.88 -18.28
N LEU A 85 9.13 11.65 -17.31
CA LEU A 85 9.77 12.89 -16.86
C LEU A 85 10.92 12.64 -15.86
N LEU A 86 10.70 11.83 -14.84
CA LEU A 86 11.64 11.56 -13.75
C LEU A 86 12.45 10.29 -13.97
N GLY A 87 12.03 9.45 -14.89
CA GLY A 87 12.56 8.10 -15.07
C GLY A 87 11.99 7.11 -14.03
N ARG A 88 12.03 5.82 -14.36
CA ARG A 88 11.38 4.74 -13.57
C ARG A 88 11.87 4.69 -12.12
N ARG A 89 13.19 4.81 -11.92
CA ARG A 89 13.82 4.73 -10.60
C ARG A 89 13.40 5.86 -9.66
N ASN A 90 13.34 7.10 -10.16
CA ASN A 90 12.97 8.24 -9.33
C ASN A 90 11.46 8.29 -9.09
N SER A 91 10.66 7.83 -10.04
CA SER A 91 9.21 7.70 -9.87
C SER A 91 8.85 6.66 -8.79
N LEU A 92 9.59 5.55 -8.70
CA LEU A 92 9.44 4.59 -7.62
C LEU A 92 9.86 5.16 -6.26
N ARG A 93 10.92 5.98 -6.21
CA ARG A 93 11.30 6.70 -4.99
C ARG A 93 10.21 7.69 -4.55
N LEU A 94 9.63 8.42 -5.50
CA LEU A 94 8.50 9.30 -5.23
C LEU A 94 7.31 8.52 -4.65
N ALA A 95 6.96 7.39 -5.25
CA ALA A 95 5.91 6.51 -4.74
C ALA A 95 6.19 6.05 -3.29
N ALA A 96 7.43 5.66 -2.99
CA ALA A 96 7.83 5.26 -1.65
C ALA A 96 7.71 6.41 -0.63
N VAL A 97 8.06 7.64 -1.00
CA VAL A 97 7.90 8.83 -0.15
C VAL A 97 6.42 9.11 0.11
N LEU A 98 5.56 9.03 -0.91
CA LEU A 98 4.11 9.21 -0.75
C LEU A 98 3.52 8.14 0.17
N PHE A 99 3.96 6.89 0.04
CA PHE A 99 3.58 5.81 0.95
C PHE A 99 3.99 6.09 2.39
N PHE A 100 5.22 6.51 2.60
CA PHE A 100 5.73 6.84 3.93
C PHE A 100 4.96 7.99 4.58
N LEU A 101 4.67 9.04 3.82
CA LEU A 101 3.85 10.18 4.28
C LEU A 101 2.43 9.75 4.64
N SER A 102 1.81 8.89 3.82
CA SER A 102 0.49 8.33 4.10
C SER A 102 0.47 7.48 5.36
N ALA A 103 1.48 6.63 5.56
CA ALA A 103 1.58 5.80 6.75
C ALA A 103 1.74 6.63 8.02
N LEU A 104 2.61 7.66 7.99
CA LEU A 104 2.77 8.59 9.11
C LEU A 104 1.48 9.38 9.39
N GLY A 105 0.83 9.88 8.35
CA GLY A 105 -0.41 10.66 8.49
C GLY A 105 -1.58 9.80 8.96
N SER A 106 -1.63 8.54 8.61
CA SER A 106 -2.65 7.60 9.10
C SER A 106 -2.41 7.19 10.56
N TYR A 107 -1.15 7.14 10.99
CA TYR A 107 -0.79 6.85 12.38
C TYR A 107 -1.02 8.04 13.31
N TYR A 108 -0.69 9.27 12.85
CA TYR A 108 -0.93 10.52 13.56
C TYR A 108 -1.74 11.49 12.69
N PRO A 109 -3.05 11.28 12.48
CA PRO A 109 -3.85 12.17 11.66
C PRO A 109 -3.96 13.59 12.27
N GLU A 110 -3.71 13.71 13.55
CA GLU A 110 -3.71 14.97 14.33
C GLU A 110 -2.48 15.86 14.06
N PHE A 111 -1.40 15.32 13.51
CA PHE A 111 -0.15 16.06 13.27
C PHE A 111 -0.32 17.27 12.34
N LEU A 112 -1.29 17.21 11.43
CA LEU A 112 -1.54 18.29 10.47
C LEU A 112 -2.72 19.20 10.85
N PHE A 113 -3.70 18.74 11.62
CA PHE A 113 -4.94 19.47 11.92
C PHE A 113 -5.50 19.17 13.32
N LEU A 114 -4.90 19.71 14.35
CA LEU A 114 -5.52 20.06 15.64
C LEU A 114 -6.36 19.05 16.44
N GLU A 115 -6.20 19.19 17.76
CA GLU A 115 -6.97 18.66 18.90
C GLU A 115 -6.98 17.13 19.07
N TYR A 116 -6.21 16.72 20.07
CA TYR A 116 -6.10 15.35 20.56
C TYR A 116 -7.45 14.80 21.04
N GLY A 117 -7.84 13.65 20.49
CA GLY A 117 -8.84 12.79 21.12
C GLY A 117 -10.31 13.08 20.82
N LYS A 118 -10.64 13.98 19.91
CA LYS A 118 -12.03 14.20 19.49
C LYS A 118 -12.24 13.73 18.05
N ALA A 119 -13.21 12.84 17.86
CA ALA A 119 -13.65 12.40 16.53
C ALA A 119 -14.43 13.54 15.85
N ASN A 120 -13.70 14.41 15.11
CA ASN A 120 -14.24 15.55 14.39
C ASN A 120 -14.27 15.29 12.88
N MET A 121 -15.13 16.02 12.17
CA MET A 121 -15.20 15.98 10.70
C MET A 121 -13.86 16.34 10.04
N SER A 122 -13.08 17.26 10.64
CA SER A 122 -11.75 17.62 10.17
C SER A 122 -10.74 16.47 10.29
N LEU A 123 -10.84 15.63 11.32
CA LEU A 123 -10.00 14.45 11.51
C LEU A 123 -10.30 13.40 10.43
N LEU A 124 -11.58 13.16 10.13
CA LEU A 124 -12.01 12.26 9.07
C LEU A 124 -11.50 12.73 7.71
N LEU A 125 -11.58 14.03 7.44
CA LEU A 125 -11.13 14.62 6.19
C LEU A 125 -9.60 14.53 6.04
N ALA A 126 -8.84 14.78 7.10
CA ALA A 126 -7.39 14.60 7.13
C ALA A 126 -6.99 13.13 6.89
N PHE A 127 -7.66 12.19 7.54
CA PHE A 127 -7.44 10.76 7.33
C PHE A 127 -7.68 10.36 5.87
N ASN A 128 -8.81 10.80 5.29
CA ASN A 128 -9.11 10.54 3.88
C ASN A 128 -8.08 11.16 2.92
N LEU A 129 -7.57 12.34 3.22
CA LEU A 129 -6.49 12.98 2.45
C LEU A 129 -5.21 12.13 2.46
N TYR A 130 -4.78 11.64 3.62
CA TYR A 130 -3.62 10.77 3.72
C TYR A 130 -3.83 9.45 2.97
N ARG A 131 -5.04 8.89 3.03
CA ARG A 131 -5.40 7.70 2.25
C ARG A 131 -5.34 7.94 0.74
N ILE A 132 -5.78 9.10 0.25
CA ILE A 132 -5.67 9.48 -1.17
C ILE A 132 -4.20 9.62 -1.57
N ILE A 133 -3.37 10.28 -0.74
CA ILE A 133 -1.93 10.43 -1.01
C ILE A 133 -1.25 9.05 -1.09
N GLY A 134 -1.56 8.15 -0.15
CA GLY A 134 -1.09 6.76 -0.19
C GLY A 134 -1.55 6.03 -1.45
N GLY A 135 -2.83 6.18 -1.80
CA GLY A 135 -3.40 5.62 -3.02
C GLY A 135 -2.66 6.09 -4.29
N ILE A 136 -2.29 7.37 -4.38
CA ILE A 136 -1.49 7.88 -5.50
C ILE A 136 -0.14 7.16 -5.56
N GLY A 137 0.54 6.98 -4.42
CA GLY A 137 1.79 6.22 -4.32
C GLY A 137 1.63 4.78 -4.79
N VAL A 138 0.54 4.12 -4.37
CA VAL A 138 0.14 2.77 -4.79
C VAL A 138 -0.07 2.71 -6.30
N GLY A 139 -0.85 3.62 -6.86
CA GLY A 139 -1.13 3.67 -8.29
C GLY A 139 0.12 3.87 -9.14
N LEU A 140 1.03 4.76 -8.70
CA LEU A 140 2.33 4.95 -9.34
C LEU A 140 3.18 3.68 -9.30
N ALA A 141 3.31 3.05 -8.12
CA ALA A 141 4.13 1.86 -7.95
C ALA A 141 3.59 0.66 -8.73
N SER A 142 2.27 0.44 -8.71
CA SER A 142 1.63 -0.69 -9.39
C SER A 142 1.81 -0.68 -10.90
N ALA A 143 1.86 0.50 -11.52
CA ALA A 143 2.10 0.66 -12.95
C ALA A 143 3.60 0.59 -13.29
N ILE A 144 4.46 1.25 -12.50
CA ILE A 144 5.88 1.42 -12.83
C ILE A 144 6.70 0.17 -12.45
N CYS A 145 6.37 -0.54 -11.37
CA CYS A 145 7.10 -1.75 -10.94
C CYS A 145 7.17 -2.84 -12.02
N PRO A 146 6.05 -3.35 -12.56
CA PRO A 146 6.12 -4.39 -13.58
C PRO A 146 6.78 -3.89 -14.87
N MET A 147 6.60 -2.63 -15.23
CA MET A 147 7.25 -2.01 -16.38
C MET A 147 8.78 -1.97 -16.19
N TYR A 148 9.24 -1.56 -15.02
CA TYR A 148 10.68 -1.50 -14.70
C TYR A 148 11.32 -2.89 -14.69
N ILE A 149 10.63 -3.90 -14.12
CA ILE A 149 11.08 -5.29 -14.17
C ILE A 149 11.17 -5.77 -15.62
N ALA A 150 10.16 -5.49 -16.44
CA ALA A 150 10.10 -5.92 -17.84
C ALA A 150 11.20 -5.27 -18.72
N GLU A 151 11.63 -4.05 -18.40
CA GLU A 151 12.71 -3.36 -19.12
C GLU A 151 14.11 -3.92 -18.78
N ILE A 152 14.33 -4.36 -17.54
CA ILE A 152 15.64 -4.85 -17.07
C ILE A 152 15.80 -6.35 -17.31
N ALA A 153 14.71 -7.10 -17.25
CA ALA A 153 14.74 -8.56 -17.30
C ALA A 153 15.11 -9.05 -18.70
N PRO A 154 16.00 -10.05 -18.81
CA PRO A 154 16.24 -10.79 -20.04
C PRO A 154 14.95 -11.41 -20.56
N SER A 155 14.84 -11.54 -21.89
CA SER A 155 13.64 -12.05 -22.57
C SER A 155 13.17 -13.41 -22.05
N GLU A 156 14.12 -14.29 -21.69
CA GLU A 156 13.86 -15.67 -21.24
C GLU A 156 13.14 -15.75 -19.90
N ILE A 157 13.42 -14.83 -18.95
CA ILE A 157 12.90 -14.86 -17.58
C ILE A 157 11.99 -13.69 -17.24
N ARG A 158 11.73 -12.77 -18.19
CA ARG A 158 10.92 -11.56 -17.99
C ARG A 158 9.52 -11.89 -17.45
N GLY A 159 8.83 -12.85 -18.06
CA GLY A 159 7.50 -13.27 -17.63
C GLY A 159 7.49 -13.80 -16.20
N THR A 160 8.48 -14.61 -15.84
CA THR A 160 8.63 -15.15 -14.48
C THR A 160 8.83 -14.03 -13.44
N LEU A 161 9.68 -13.05 -13.73
CA LEU A 161 9.97 -11.96 -12.79
C LEU A 161 8.76 -11.02 -12.59
N VAL A 162 8.00 -10.73 -13.66
CA VAL A 162 6.75 -9.98 -13.57
C VAL A 162 5.70 -10.76 -12.78
N SER A 163 5.61 -12.08 -12.98
CA SER A 163 4.70 -12.94 -12.21
C SER A 163 5.07 -13.01 -10.73
N CYS A 164 6.36 -12.98 -10.38
CA CYS A 164 6.82 -12.91 -9.00
C CYS A 164 6.32 -11.64 -8.29
N ASN A 165 6.30 -10.50 -8.98
CA ASN A 165 5.75 -9.26 -8.42
C ASN A 165 4.25 -9.41 -8.13
N GLN A 166 3.48 -9.98 -9.04
CA GLN A 166 2.06 -10.23 -8.83
C GLN A 166 1.79 -11.24 -7.70
N PHE A 167 2.60 -12.29 -7.63
CA PHE A 167 2.56 -13.25 -6.53
C PHE A 167 2.80 -12.58 -5.17
N ALA A 168 3.76 -11.65 -5.10
CA ALA A 168 4.06 -10.91 -3.87
C ALA A 168 2.88 -10.04 -3.40
N ILE A 169 2.15 -9.41 -4.32
CA ILE A 169 0.94 -8.64 -4.00
C ILE A 169 -0.11 -9.55 -3.33
N ILE A 170 -0.41 -10.68 -3.96
CA ILE A 170 -1.39 -11.65 -3.44
C ILE A 170 -0.94 -12.23 -2.10
N PHE A 171 0.35 -12.54 -1.98
CA PHE A 171 0.92 -13.05 -0.73
C PHE A 171 0.85 -12.00 0.39
N GLY A 172 1.09 -10.72 0.08
CA GLY A 172 0.91 -9.62 1.01
C GLY A 172 -0.52 -9.52 1.54
N MET A 173 -1.52 -9.64 0.67
CA MET A 173 -2.93 -9.69 1.07
C MET A 173 -3.21 -10.86 2.01
N LEU A 174 -2.70 -12.06 1.67
CA LEU A 174 -2.89 -13.27 2.48
C LEU A 174 -2.31 -13.10 3.89
N VAL A 175 -1.10 -12.53 3.99
CA VAL A 175 -0.45 -12.26 5.29
C VAL A 175 -1.33 -11.34 6.15
N VAL A 176 -1.89 -10.28 5.57
CA VAL A 176 -2.78 -9.36 6.30
C VAL A 176 -4.05 -10.05 6.77
N TYR A 177 -4.69 -10.83 5.91
CA TYR A 177 -5.88 -11.58 6.32
C TYR A 177 -5.59 -12.55 7.46
N PHE A 178 -4.43 -13.20 7.43
CA PHE A 178 -4.01 -14.08 8.51
C PHE A 178 -3.75 -13.32 9.82
N VAL A 179 -3.07 -12.17 9.74
CA VAL A 179 -2.83 -11.29 10.92
C VAL A 179 -4.16 -10.76 11.47
N ASN A 180 -5.07 -10.29 10.61
CA ASN A 180 -6.39 -9.83 11.03
C ASN A 180 -7.20 -10.96 11.69
N TYR A 181 -7.11 -12.18 11.17
CA TYR A 181 -7.77 -13.35 11.77
C TYR A 181 -7.23 -13.64 13.18
N LEU A 182 -5.91 -13.57 13.39
CA LEU A 182 -5.32 -13.75 14.72
C LEU A 182 -5.77 -12.68 15.71
N ILE A 183 -5.76 -11.40 15.28
CA ILE A 183 -6.16 -10.27 16.13
C ILE A 183 -7.65 -10.36 16.50
N LEU A 184 -8.52 -10.69 15.54
CA LEU A 184 -9.95 -10.87 15.79
C LEU A 184 -10.22 -12.11 16.64
N GLY A 185 -9.43 -13.17 16.48
CA GLY A 185 -9.53 -14.40 17.29
C GLY A 185 -9.29 -14.12 18.77
N ASP A 186 -8.29 -13.32 19.11
CA ASP A 186 -8.00 -12.94 20.50
C ASP A 186 -9.12 -12.08 21.11
N HIS A 187 -9.70 -11.15 20.34
CA HIS A 187 -10.81 -10.32 20.81
C HIS A 187 -12.12 -11.11 21.01
N THR A 188 -12.41 -12.08 20.16
CA THR A 188 -13.60 -12.94 20.34
C THR A 188 -13.46 -13.87 21.53
N LEU A 189 -12.26 -14.39 21.79
CA LEU A 189 -11.98 -15.19 22.98
C LEU A 189 -12.10 -14.37 24.28
N SER A 190 -11.65 -13.12 24.27
CA SER A 190 -11.78 -12.24 25.45
C SER A 190 -13.22 -11.84 25.74
N LEU A 191 -14.06 -11.67 24.71
CA LEU A 191 -15.50 -11.36 24.87
C LEU A 191 -16.30 -12.56 25.38
N ILE A 192 -15.93 -13.78 25.01
CA ILE A 192 -16.55 -15.00 25.51
C ILE A 192 -16.24 -15.20 27.02
N HIS A 193 -15.01 -14.80 27.44
CA HIS A 193 -14.59 -14.94 28.85
C HIS A 193 -15.20 -13.88 29.80
N ILE A 194 -15.77 -12.79 29.26
CA ILE A 194 -16.46 -11.73 30.04
C ILE A 194 -17.95 -12.00 30.15
N SER A 195 -18.50 -12.94 29.37
CA SER A 195 -19.94 -13.31 29.39
C SER A 195 -20.28 -14.54 30.25
N GLU A 196 -19.31 -15.14 30.95
CA GLU A 196 -19.48 -16.10 32.02
C GLU A 196 -19.26 -15.45 33.42
#